data_27071a1cb436a8ee7a069c33d513e735
#
_entry.id   27071a1cb436a8ee7a069c33d513e735
#
_cell.length_a   1.000
_cell.length_b   1.000
_cell.length_c   1.000
_cell.angle_alpha   90.00
_cell.angle_beta   90.00
_cell.angle_gamma   90.00
#
_symmetry.space_group_name_H-M   'P 1'
#
loop_
_entity.id
_entity.type
_entity.pdbx_description
1 polymer ?
#
loop_
_entity_poly.entity_id
_entity_poly.type
_entity_poly.pdbx_seq_one_letter_code
_entity_poly.pdbx_strand_id
1 'polypeptide(L)'
;MKLLNLYSGTGSVSKPWKEKGYEVYNVDVDPRFSPDYCGDILQWDYKKLHFVPDVIWASPPCDQYSRARTTGGPRNLRLADKLVAKAVEIIQYFETLNPALIWFCENGATTLLWGREVAKALTKNHVILDYCQYGTLYRKRTRIAHSPALHWEPRRLCDKNTCHAVVGGKHLQTAQQGPSKNCKTAEERKADSCSRDQLHALPKQLTEEILQVCENHIWTLL
;
A
#
# COMPACT_ATOMS: atom_id res chain seq x y z
N MET A 1 8.03 3.81 18.39
CA MET A 1 6.73 3.63 17.72
C MET A 1 6.46 2.16 17.45
N LYS A 2 5.19 1.79 17.34
CA LYS A 2 4.71 0.41 17.08
C LYS A 2 3.85 0.39 15.83
N LEU A 3 4.25 -0.39 14.84
CA LEU A 3 3.55 -0.54 13.56
C LEU A 3 2.81 -1.87 13.48
N LEU A 4 1.52 -1.82 13.20
CA LEU A 4 0.74 -2.95 12.74
C LEU A 4 0.57 -2.87 11.22
N ASN A 5 1.12 -3.83 10.48
CA ASN A 5 1.08 -3.86 9.02
C ASN A 5 0.17 -4.98 8.53
N LEU A 6 -1.02 -4.63 8.07
CA LEU A 6 -2.05 -5.54 7.56
C LEU A 6 -1.87 -5.74 6.05
N TYR A 7 -1.95 -7.01 5.60
CA TYR A 7 -1.66 -7.41 4.21
C TYR A 7 -0.22 -7.04 3.84
N SER A 8 0.70 -7.43 4.70
CA SER A 8 2.09 -6.96 4.70
C SER A 8 2.89 -7.33 3.45
N GLY A 9 2.51 -8.42 2.75
CA GLY A 9 3.17 -8.91 1.54
C GLY A 9 4.69 -8.94 1.71
N THR A 10 5.40 -8.29 0.80
CA THR A 10 6.88 -8.24 0.78
C THR A 10 7.51 -7.56 2.01
N GLY A 11 6.72 -6.98 2.91
CA GLY A 11 7.21 -6.23 4.06
C GLY A 11 7.85 -4.87 3.69
N SER A 12 7.61 -4.36 2.48
CA SER A 12 8.21 -3.09 2.03
C SER A 12 7.91 -1.91 2.94
N VAL A 13 6.72 -1.86 3.54
CA VAL A 13 6.34 -0.86 4.55
C VAL A 13 7.11 -1.06 5.84
N SER A 14 7.21 -2.29 6.31
CA SER A 14 7.81 -2.65 7.60
C SER A 14 9.32 -2.45 7.65
N LYS A 15 9.99 -2.53 6.51
CA LYS A 15 11.46 -2.52 6.43
C LYS A 15 12.08 -1.28 7.06
N PRO A 16 11.75 -0.03 6.68
CA PRO A 16 12.36 1.16 7.28
C PRO A 16 12.04 1.30 8.79
N TRP A 17 10.90 0.79 9.25
CA TRP A 17 10.54 0.77 10.67
C TRP A 17 11.44 -0.16 11.47
N LYS A 18 11.66 -1.39 10.96
CA LYS A 18 12.55 -2.37 11.57
C LYS A 18 14.01 -1.87 11.57
N GLU A 19 14.46 -1.22 10.50
CA GLU A 19 15.80 -0.63 10.39
C GLU A 19 16.05 0.47 11.45
N LYS A 20 15.00 1.19 11.86
CA LYS A 20 15.06 2.17 12.97
C LYS A 20 14.82 1.57 14.37
N GLY A 21 14.66 0.25 14.48
CA GLY A 21 14.44 -0.42 15.76
C GLY A 21 13.03 -0.28 16.33
N TYR A 22 12.04 0.11 15.52
CA TYR A 22 10.65 0.15 15.95
C TYR A 22 10.03 -1.24 16.01
N GLU A 23 9.07 -1.43 16.90
CA GLU A 23 8.30 -2.66 17.01
C GLU A 23 7.33 -2.77 15.84
N VAL A 24 7.35 -3.93 15.15
CA VAL A 24 6.55 -4.17 13.94
C VAL A 24 5.86 -5.51 14.03
N TYR A 25 4.57 -5.55 13.72
CA TYR A 25 3.79 -6.78 13.59
C TYR A 25 3.17 -6.86 12.21
N ASN A 26 3.53 -7.89 11.45
CA ASN A 26 3.06 -8.12 10.08
C ASN A 26 1.98 -9.20 10.06
N VAL A 27 0.92 -8.92 9.34
CA VAL A 27 -0.22 -9.85 9.13
C VAL A 27 -0.37 -10.10 7.64
N ASP A 28 -0.22 -11.35 7.21
CA ASP A 28 -0.44 -11.77 5.82
C ASP A 28 -0.86 -13.23 5.74
N VAL A 29 -1.46 -13.62 4.63
CA VAL A 29 -1.84 -15.01 4.35
C VAL A 29 -0.72 -15.80 3.68
N ASP A 30 0.24 -15.10 3.05
CA ASP A 30 1.29 -15.72 2.25
C ASP A 30 2.53 -16.05 3.10
N PRO A 31 2.81 -17.35 3.39
CA PRO A 31 3.94 -17.76 4.22
C PRO A 31 5.32 -17.41 3.62
N ARG A 32 5.41 -17.13 2.31
CA ARG A 32 6.69 -16.77 1.66
C ARG A 32 7.30 -15.51 2.24
N PHE A 33 6.49 -14.63 2.82
CA PHE A 33 6.94 -13.37 3.40
C PHE A 33 7.20 -13.44 4.91
N SER A 34 7.02 -14.63 5.51
CA SER A 34 7.27 -14.85 6.94
C SER A 34 6.63 -13.77 7.84
N PRO A 35 5.32 -13.52 7.74
CA PRO A 35 4.63 -12.56 8.60
C PRO A 35 4.55 -13.07 10.04
N ASP A 36 4.37 -12.17 11.01
CA ASP A 36 4.24 -12.52 12.43
C ASP A 36 2.92 -13.27 12.70
N TYR A 37 1.84 -12.92 11.98
CA TYR A 37 0.64 -13.74 11.85
C TYR A 37 0.50 -14.19 10.40
N CYS A 38 0.64 -15.49 10.16
CA CYS A 38 0.46 -16.13 8.85
C CYS A 38 -0.90 -16.82 8.80
N GLY A 39 -1.90 -16.18 8.17
CA GLY A 39 -3.24 -16.78 8.08
C GLY A 39 -4.30 -15.80 7.55
N ASP A 40 -5.54 -16.32 7.49
CA ASP A 40 -6.67 -15.49 7.06
C ASP A 40 -6.99 -14.43 8.10
N ILE A 41 -6.87 -13.16 7.71
CA ILE A 41 -7.14 -12.01 8.58
C ILE A 41 -8.59 -12.00 9.08
N LEU A 42 -9.53 -12.62 8.37
CA LEU A 42 -10.92 -12.74 8.82
C LEU A 42 -11.06 -13.62 10.05
N GLN A 43 -10.09 -14.52 10.30
CA GLN A 43 -10.03 -15.41 11.46
C GLN A 43 -9.07 -14.90 12.54
N TRP A 44 -8.33 -13.83 12.28
CA TRP A 44 -7.35 -13.32 13.22
C TRP A 44 -8.01 -12.60 14.39
N ASP A 45 -7.66 -13.03 15.61
CA ASP A 45 -8.06 -12.34 16.84
C ASP A 45 -7.08 -11.20 17.16
N TYR A 46 -7.26 -10.08 16.46
CA TYR A 46 -6.41 -8.89 16.59
C TYR A 46 -6.45 -8.26 17.98
N LYS A 47 -7.47 -8.57 18.79
CA LYS A 47 -7.59 -8.08 20.18
C LYS A 47 -6.55 -8.70 21.11
N LYS A 48 -5.93 -9.82 20.69
CA LYS A 48 -4.81 -10.46 21.38
C LYS A 48 -3.44 -9.94 20.98
N LEU A 49 -3.37 -8.90 20.13
CA LEU A 49 -2.09 -8.25 19.84
C LEU A 49 -1.46 -7.74 21.14
N HIS A 50 -0.18 -8.04 21.36
CA HIS A 50 0.50 -7.79 22.63
C HIS A 50 0.86 -6.30 22.86
N PHE A 51 0.52 -5.42 21.93
CA PHE A 51 0.67 -3.98 22.05
C PHE A 51 -0.50 -3.23 21.40
N VAL A 52 -0.68 -1.97 21.79
CA VAL A 52 -1.53 -1.02 21.08
C VAL A 52 -0.66 -0.31 20.03
N PRO A 53 -1.00 -0.35 18.73
CA PRO A 53 -0.20 0.31 17.70
C PRO A 53 -0.29 1.84 17.76
N ASP A 54 0.82 2.49 17.40
CA ASP A 54 0.86 3.92 17.12
C ASP A 54 0.48 4.18 15.65
N VAL A 55 0.80 3.22 14.78
CA VAL A 55 0.52 3.30 13.35
C VAL A 55 -0.05 1.97 12.84
N ILE A 56 -1.10 2.05 12.03
CA ILE A 56 -1.64 0.93 11.26
C ILE A 56 -1.48 1.22 9.77
N TRP A 57 -0.86 0.29 9.05
CA TRP A 57 -0.85 0.27 7.60
C TRP A 57 -1.72 -0.87 7.08
N ALA A 58 -2.55 -0.61 6.07
CA ALA A 58 -3.35 -1.62 5.40
C ALA A 58 -3.22 -1.51 3.88
N SER A 59 -2.83 -2.61 3.22
CA SER A 59 -2.81 -2.75 1.75
C SER A 59 -3.71 -3.91 1.30
N PRO A 60 -5.04 -3.78 1.43
CA PRO A 60 -5.94 -4.89 1.07
C PRO A 60 -5.80 -5.27 -0.40
N PRO A 61 -5.93 -6.56 -0.76
CA PRO A 61 -5.74 -7.07 -2.10
C PRO A 61 -6.52 -6.28 -3.16
N CYS A 62 -5.83 -5.80 -4.18
CA CYS A 62 -6.41 -4.96 -5.23
C CYS A 62 -6.91 -5.74 -6.45
N ASP A 63 -6.61 -7.04 -6.56
CA ASP A 63 -6.87 -7.87 -7.73
C ASP A 63 -8.35 -7.90 -8.15
N GLN A 64 -9.27 -7.97 -7.17
CA GLN A 64 -10.71 -7.96 -7.43
C GLN A 64 -11.23 -6.57 -7.81
N TYR A 65 -10.56 -5.51 -7.40
CA TYR A 65 -10.95 -4.12 -7.67
C TYR A 65 -10.25 -3.52 -8.88
N SER A 66 -9.14 -4.09 -9.34
CA SER A 66 -8.30 -3.53 -10.41
C SER A 66 -9.05 -3.46 -11.74
N ARG A 67 -9.14 -2.27 -12.33
CA ARG A 67 -9.69 -2.09 -13.69
C ARG A 67 -8.77 -2.66 -14.77
N ALA A 68 -7.47 -2.83 -14.47
CA ALA A 68 -6.50 -3.47 -15.36
C ALA A 68 -6.63 -4.99 -15.43
N ARG A 69 -7.45 -5.61 -14.56
CA ARG A 69 -7.71 -7.05 -14.62
C ARG A 69 -8.60 -7.37 -15.83
N THR A 70 -7.97 -7.87 -16.87
CA THR A 70 -8.62 -8.27 -18.14
C THR A 70 -8.73 -9.79 -18.30
N THR A 71 -8.12 -10.56 -17.41
CA THR A 71 -8.09 -12.03 -17.43
C THR A 71 -8.57 -12.60 -16.10
N GLY A 72 -8.92 -13.87 -16.09
CA GLY A 72 -9.43 -14.59 -14.92
C GLY A 72 -10.96 -14.66 -14.87
N GLY A 73 -11.49 -15.44 -13.93
CA GLY A 73 -12.92 -15.64 -13.71
C GLY A 73 -13.67 -14.40 -13.20
N PRO A 74 -14.97 -14.52 -12.90
CA PRO A 74 -15.77 -13.46 -12.32
C PRO A 74 -15.14 -12.85 -11.07
N ARG A 75 -15.33 -11.54 -10.87
CA ARG A 75 -14.82 -10.84 -9.68
C ARG A 75 -15.56 -11.30 -8.42
N ASN A 76 -14.81 -11.62 -7.38
CA ASN A 76 -15.38 -11.86 -6.05
C ASN A 76 -15.32 -10.58 -5.21
N LEU A 77 -16.11 -9.58 -5.58
CA LEU A 77 -16.16 -8.31 -4.86
C LEU A 77 -16.67 -8.48 -3.42
N ARG A 78 -17.55 -9.49 -3.17
CA ARG A 78 -18.07 -9.75 -1.82
C ARG A 78 -16.94 -10.17 -0.85
N LEU A 79 -16.04 -11.04 -1.28
CA LEU A 79 -14.89 -11.41 -0.46
C LEU A 79 -13.91 -10.24 -0.30
N ALA A 80 -13.64 -9.52 -1.38
CA ALA A 80 -12.76 -8.36 -1.35
C ALA A 80 -13.29 -7.29 -0.38
N ASP A 81 -14.59 -7.00 -0.40
CA ASP A 81 -15.23 -6.07 0.54
C ASP A 81 -15.11 -6.53 2.00
N LYS A 82 -15.22 -7.84 2.28
CA LYS A 82 -15.03 -8.38 3.64
C LYS A 82 -13.59 -8.14 4.14
N LEU A 83 -12.59 -8.29 3.27
CA LEU A 83 -11.20 -8.02 3.64
C LEU A 83 -11.00 -6.54 3.98
N VAL A 84 -11.53 -5.63 3.18
CA VAL A 84 -11.45 -4.18 3.48
C VAL A 84 -12.23 -3.84 4.75
N ALA A 85 -13.43 -4.41 4.94
CA ALA A 85 -14.23 -4.21 6.15
C ALA A 85 -13.46 -4.65 7.41
N LYS A 86 -12.71 -5.76 7.31
CA LYS A 86 -11.87 -6.24 8.42
C LYS A 86 -10.75 -5.27 8.77
N ALA A 87 -10.11 -4.68 7.77
CA ALA A 87 -9.10 -3.63 8.02
C ALA A 87 -9.73 -2.40 8.70
N VAL A 88 -10.90 -1.96 8.25
CA VAL A 88 -11.66 -0.85 8.87
C VAL A 88 -12.04 -1.19 10.32
N GLU A 89 -12.55 -2.40 10.58
CA GLU A 89 -12.88 -2.89 11.92
C GLU A 89 -11.67 -2.83 12.86
N ILE A 90 -10.50 -3.29 12.39
CA ILE A 90 -9.26 -3.28 13.18
C ILE A 90 -8.83 -1.84 13.48
N ILE A 91 -8.82 -0.97 12.48
CA ILE A 91 -8.49 0.45 12.65
C ILE A 91 -9.41 1.09 13.70
N GLN A 92 -10.72 0.95 13.54
CA GLN A 92 -11.70 1.52 14.47
C GLN A 92 -11.53 1.01 15.90
N TYR A 93 -11.25 -0.28 16.06
CA TYR A 93 -10.97 -0.84 17.40
C TYR A 93 -9.75 -0.19 18.03
N PHE A 94 -8.63 -0.07 17.32
CA PHE A 94 -7.44 0.53 17.89
C PHE A 94 -7.54 2.05 18.06
N GLU A 95 -8.36 2.75 17.27
CA GLU A 95 -8.70 4.16 17.52
C GLU A 95 -9.38 4.36 18.88
N THR A 96 -10.17 3.37 19.37
CA THR A 96 -10.76 3.45 20.71
C THR A 96 -9.73 3.30 21.82
N LEU A 97 -8.61 2.61 21.57
CA LEU A 97 -7.54 2.38 22.54
C LEU A 97 -6.43 3.44 22.46
N ASN A 98 -6.22 4.01 21.29
CA ASN A 98 -5.25 5.06 21.02
C ASN A 98 -5.89 6.15 20.16
N PRO A 99 -6.45 7.22 20.74
CA PRO A 99 -7.03 8.32 19.98
C PRO A 99 -6.03 9.08 19.08
N ALA A 100 -4.73 8.91 19.31
CA ALA A 100 -3.65 9.48 18.48
C ALA A 100 -3.18 8.50 17.37
N LEU A 101 -3.89 7.39 17.16
CA LEU A 101 -3.55 6.40 16.15
C LEU A 101 -3.45 7.03 14.76
N ILE A 102 -2.34 6.82 14.09
CA ILE A 102 -2.18 7.11 12.67
C ILE A 102 -2.53 5.85 11.87
N TRP A 103 -3.36 5.98 10.86
CA TRP A 103 -3.63 4.85 9.98
C TRP A 103 -3.56 5.24 8.51
N PHE A 104 -3.23 4.25 7.68
CA PHE A 104 -3.20 4.35 6.23
C PHE A 104 -3.92 3.17 5.59
N CYS A 105 -4.59 3.41 4.45
CA CYS A 105 -5.14 2.36 3.61
C CYS A 105 -4.77 2.63 2.14
N GLU A 106 -3.97 1.74 1.55
CA GLU A 106 -3.44 1.87 0.20
C GLU A 106 -4.23 1.03 -0.80
N ASN A 107 -4.49 1.58 -1.96
CA ASN A 107 -4.92 0.83 -3.14
C ASN A 107 -4.68 1.64 -4.42
N GLY A 108 -4.74 1.00 -5.59
CA GLY A 108 -4.65 1.71 -6.85
C GLY A 108 -5.67 2.84 -6.95
N ALA A 109 -5.26 4.02 -7.45
CA ALA A 109 -6.10 5.22 -7.44
C ALA A 109 -7.40 5.08 -8.25
N THR A 110 -7.39 4.25 -9.29
CA THR A 110 -8.53 4.06 -10.21
C THR A 110 -9.30 2.76 -9.97
N THR A 111 -9.04 2.04 -8.87
CA THR A 111 -9.72 0.78 -8.57
C THR A 111 -11.18 1.00 -8.18
N LEU A 112 -11.98 -0.07 -8.32
CA LEU A 112 -13.40 -0.05 -7.94
C LEU A 112 -13.59 0.15 -6.43
N LEU A 113 -12.58 -0.12 -5.60
CA LEU A 113 -12.65 0.00 -4.14
C LEU A 113 -13.20 1.35 -3.69
N TRP A 114 -12.69 2.43 -4.26
CA TRP A 114 -13.01 3.80 -3.80
C TRP A 114 -14.46 4.23 -4.04
N GLY A 115 -15.21 3.48 -4.84
CA GLY A 115 -16.66 3.64 -5.04
C GLY A 115 -17.50 2.65 -4.22
N ARG A 116 -16.88 1.80 -3.40
CA ARG A 116 -17.60 0.80 -2.60
C ARG A 116 -18.04 1.39 -1.26
N GLU A 117 -19.18 0.90 -0.76
CA GLU A 117 -19.72 1.30 0.55
C GLU A 117 -18.70 1.11 1.69
N VAL A 118 -17.99 -0.02 1.67
CA VAL A 118 -16.97 -0.40 2.66
C VAL A 118 -15.81 0.60 2.75
N ALA A 119 -15.53 1.35 1.68
CA ALA A 119 -14.46 2.33 1.65
C ALA A 119 -14.90 3.73 2.10
N LYS A 120 -16.18 3.99 2.32
CA LYS A 120 -16.68 5.33 2.70
C LYS A 120 -16.01 5.90 3.95
N ALA A 121 -15.78 5.05 4.96
CA ALA A 121 -15.09 5.46 6.19
C ALA A 121 -13.64 5.92 5.93
N LEU A 122 -13.00 5.42 4.88
CA LEU A 122 -11.60 5.69 4.52
C LEU A 122 -11.42 6.87 3.57
N THR A 123 -12.50 7.39 2.96
CA THR A 123 -12.35 8.27 1.77
C THR A 123 -12.25 9.76 2.07
N LYS A 124 -12.46 10.20 3.32
CA LYS A 124 -12.50 11.63 3.67
C LYS A 124 -11.15 12.32 3.45
N ASN A 125 -10.07 11.68 3.91
CA ASN A 125 -8.72 12.20 3.78
C ASN A 125 -7.89 11.21 2.97
N HIS A 126 -7.24 11.69 1.94
CA HIS A 126 -6.39 10.84 1.11
C HIS A 126 -5.43 11.69 0.27
N VAL A 127 -4.36 11.06 -0.13
CA VAL A 127 -3.42 11.59 -1.12
C VAL A 127 -3.41 10.68 -2.36
N ILE A 128 -3.04 11.25 -3.50
CA ILE A 128 -2.79 10.51 -4.74
C ILE A 128 -1.36 10.77 -5.15
N LEU A 129 -0.63 9.71 -5.47
CA LEU A 129 0.78 9.79 -5.86
C LEU A 129 1.10 8.81 -6.99
N ASP A 130 2.23 9.03 -7.65
CA ASP A 130 2.76 8.17 -8.70
C ASP A 130 4.11 7.57 -8.26
N TYR A 131 4.26 6.26 -8.29
CA TYR A 131 5.45 5.55 -7.82
C TYR A 131 6.75 5.97 -8.52
N CYS A 132 6.69 6.41 -9.78
CA CYS A 132 7.87 6.95 -10.46
C CYS A 132 8.45 8.20 -9.78
N GLN A 133 7.67 8.95 -9.02
CA GLN A 133 8.18 10.07 -8.22
C GLN A 133 8.97 9.60 -6.98
N TYR A 134 8.90 8.32 -6.68
CA TYR A 134 9.56 7.64 -5.56
C TYR A 134 10.61 6.60 -6.01
N GLY A 135 11.16 6.80 -7.23
CA GLY A 135 12.31 6.05 -7.71
C GLY A 135 12.02 4.80 -8.55
N THR A 136 10.75 4.46 -8.83
CA THR A 136 10.46 3.36 -9.75
C THR A 136 10.56 3.79 -11.22
N LEU A 137 10.80 2.84 -12.11
CA LEU A 137 10.84 3.07 -13.56
C LEU A 137 9.48 2.96 -14.25
N TYR A 138 8.43 2.65 -13.48
CA TYR A 138 7.04 2.59 -13.93
C TYR A 138 6.16 3.56 -13.15
N ARG A 139 5.09 4.01 -13.77
CA ARG A 139 4.06 4.80 -13.11
C ARG A 139 2.95 3.88 -12.59
N LYS A 140 2.85 3.72 -11.29
CA LYS A 140 1.67 3.15 -10.62
C LYS A 140 1.01 4.26 -9.82
N ARG A 141 -0.12 4.76 -10.33
CA ARG A 141 -0.90 5.77 -9.62
C ARG A 141 -1.65 5.12 -8.48
N THR A 142 -1.37 5.58 -7.29
CA THR A 142 -1.84 4.98 -6.05
C THR A 142 -2.58 6.03 -5.22
N ARG A 143 -3.65 5.62 -4.57
CA ARG A 143 -4.37 6.42 -3.57
C ARG A 143 -4.09 5.83 -2.20
N ILE A 144 -3.73 6.68 -1.26
CA ILE A 144 -3.53 6.33 0.14
C ILE A 144 -4.49 7.19 0.96
N ALA A 145 -5.50 6.53 1.54
CA ALA A 145 -6.35 7.12 2.56
C ALA A 145 -5.60 7.12 3.89
N HIS A 146 -5.80 8.13 4.73
CA HIS A 146 -5.09 8.26 6.01
C HIS A 146 -5.96 8.93 7.08
N SER A 147 -5.52 8.80 8.34
CA SER A 147 -6.18 9.42 9.49
C SER A 147 -6.33 10.94 9.31
N PRO A 148 -7.47 11.52 9.74
CA PRO A 148 -7.78 12.94 9.52
C PRO A 148 -6.78 13.91 10.14
N ALA A 149 -6.20 13.55 11.28
CA ALA A 149 -5.26 14.39 12.01
C ALA A 149 -3.87 14.50 11.34
N LEU A 150 -3.55 13.57 10.43
CA LEU A 150 -2.26 13.54 9.77
C LEU A 150 -2.18 14.59 8.66
N HIS A 151 -1.21 15.49 8.75
CA HIS A 151 -0.87 16.40 7.66
C HIS A 151 0.27 15.80 6.83
N TRP A 152 -0.01 15.48 5.57
CA TRP A 152 0.95 14.90 4.63
C TRP A 152 0.76 15.45 3.23
N GLU A 153 1.81 16.06 2.70
CA GLU A 153 1.89 16.52 1.32
C GLU A 153 2.85 15.61 0.52
N PRO A 154 2.32 14.70 -0.31
CA PRO A 154 3.16 13.81 -1.11
C PRO A 154 3.84 14.57 -2.24
N ARG A 155 4.85 13.95 -2.86
CA ARG A 155 5.51 14.49 -4.04
C ARG A 155 4.50 14.74 -5.15
N ARG A 156 4.76 15.75 -5.99
CA ARG A 156 3.92 16.11 -7.14
C ARG A 156 3.66 14.90 -8.04
N LEU A 157 2.48 14.84 -8.64
CA LEU A 157 2.16 13.81 -9.61
C LEU A 157 3.12 13.85 -10.81
N CYS A 158 3.30 12.70 -11.44
CA CYS A 158 4.19 12.55 -12.58
C CYS A 158 3.80 13.47 -13.74
N ASP A 159 4.74 14.32 -14.12
CA ASP A 159 4.77 15.00 -15.41
C ASP A 159 5.74 14.24 -16.32
N LYS A 160 5.24 13.75 -17.44
CA LYS A 160 6.04 12.96 -18.39
C LYS A 160 7.20 13.74 -19.02
N ASN A 161 7.12 15.09 -19.04
CA ASN A 161 8.16 15.93 -19.62
C ASN A 161 9.39 16.06 -18.70
N THR A 162 9.20 15.87 -17.40
CA THR A 162 10.26 16.03 -16.38
C THR A 162 10.57 14.76 -15.60
N CYS A 163 9.80 13.69 -15.81
CA CYS A 163 9.96 12.44 -15.07
C CYS A 163 11.23 11.70 -15.48
N HIS A 164 12.11 11.40 -14.50
CA HIS A 164 13.36 10.67 -14.71
C HIS A 164 13.18 9.27 -15.33
N ALA A 165 12.00 8.67 -15.13
CA ALA A 165 11.68 7.34 -15.62
C ALA A 165 11.08 7.35 -17.04
N VAL A 166 11.04 8.51 -17.73
CA VAL A 166 10.44 8.65 -19.05
C VAL A 166 11.51 8.86 -20.11
N VAL A 167 11.47 8.02 -21.15
CA VAL A 167 12.28 8.16 -22.36
C VAL A 167 11.34 8.05 -23.57
N GLY A 168 11.44 8.98 -24.51
CA GLY A 168 10.56 9.00 -25.68
C GLY A 168 9.05 9.10 -25.35
N GLY A 169 8.70 9.82 -24.28
CA GLY A 169 7.31 10.02 -23.84
C GLY A 169 6.66 8.81 -23.12
N LYS A 170 7.42 7.76 -22.85
CA LYS A 170 6.96 6.53 -22.16
C LYS A 170 7.84 6.22 -20.97
N HIS A 171 7.25 5.66 -19.90
CA HIS A 171 8.03 5.12 -18.80
C HIS A 171 8.84 3.91 -19.26
N LEU A 172 10.05 3.77 -18.71
CA LEU A 172 10.99 2.69 -19.03
C LEU A 172 10.43 1.30 -18.71
N GLN A 173 9.53 1.23 -17.72
CA GLN A 173 8.82 0.01 -17.38
C GLN A 173 7.31 0.25 -17.31
N THR A 174 6.54 -0.82 -17.49
CA THR A 174 5.08 -0.81 -17.32
C THR A 174 4.69 -1.37 -15.95
N ALA A 175 3.67 -0.79 -15.33
CA ALA A 175 3.13 -1.26 -14.05
C ALA A 175 2.24 -2.50 -14.24
N GLN A 176 2.78 -3.53 -14.90
CA GLN A 176 2.12 -4.81 -15.17
C GLN A 176 3.10 -5.96 -15.04
N GLN A 177 2.60 -7.14 -14.71
CA GLN A 177 3.42 -8.35 -14.69
C GLN A 177 3.83 -8.72 -16.12
N GLY A 178 5.14 -8.95 -16.29
CA GLY A 178 5.73 -9.26 -17.58
C GLY A 178 5.92 -8.02 -18.47
N PRO A 179 6.54 -8.21 -19.66
CA PRO A 179 6.85 -7.13 -20.57
C PRO A 179 5.61 -6.57 -21.27
N SER A 180 5.70 -5.30 -21.66
CA SER A 180 4.71 -4.67 -22.54
C SER A 180 4.62 -5.39 -23.89
N LYS A 181 3.43 -5.39 -24.49
CA LYS A 181 3.23 -5.89 -25.86
C LYS A 181 4.06 -5.14 -26.91
N ASN A 182 4.57 -3.95 -26.58
CA ASN A 182 5.36 -3.11 -27.47
C ASN A 182 6.87 -3.47 -27.47
N CYS A 183 7.34 -4.35 -26.57
CA CYS A 183 8.72 -4.79 -26.53
C CYS A 183 9.02 -5.71 -27.70
N LYS A 184 10.00 -5.32 -28.54
CA LYS A 184 10.37 -6.02 -29.77
C LYS A 184 11.51 -7.02 -29.56
N THR A 185 12.50 -6.67 -28.71
CA THR A 185 13.67 -7.50 -28.45
C THR A 185 13.58 -8.25 -27.12
N ALA A 186 14.43 -9.25 -26.91
CA ALA A 186 14.52 -9.99 -25.65
C ALA A 186 15.05 -9.10 -24.54
N GLU A 187 15.99 -8.20 -24.83
CA GLU A 187 16.57 -7.22 -23.92
C GLU A 187 15.49 -6.22 -23.45
N GLU A 188 14.71 -5.67 -24.40
CA GLU A 188 13.59 -4.77 -24.08
C GLU A 188 12.56 -5.47 -23.20
N ARG A 189 12.21 -6.73 -23.47
CA ARG A 189 11.28 -7.53 -22.67
C ARG A 189 11.79 -7.75 -21.25
N LYS A 190 13.08 -8.04 -21.09
CA LYS A 190 13.71 -8.22 -19.79
C LYS A 190 13.73 -6.92 -18.99
N ALA A 191 14.08 -5.81 -19.62
CA ALA A 191 14.15 -4.50 -18.99
C ALA A 191 12.77 -3.97 -18.55
N ASP A 192 11.72 -4.22 -19.35
CA ASP A 192 10.34 -3.77 -19.04
C ASP A 192 9.61 -4.70 -18.06
N SER A 193 10.14 -5.90 -17.81
CA SER A 193 9.45 -6.90 -17.00
C SER A 193 9.53 -6.56 -15.50
N CYS A 194 8.36 -6.50 -14.86
CA CYS A 194 8.23 -6.42 -13.41
C CYS A 194 7.70 -7.74 -12.86
N SER A 195 8.25 -8.21 -11.73
CA SER A 195 7.66 -9.31 -10.99
C SER A 195 6.38 -8.87 -10.27
N ARG A 196 5.53 -9.83 -9.92
CA ARG A 196 4.33 -9.53 -9.12
C ARG A 196 4.69 -8.90 -7.78
N ASP A 197 5.72 -9.40 -7.12
CA ASP A 197 6.14 -8.89 -5.81
C ASP A 197 6.68 -7.47 -5.91
N GLN A 198 7.43 -7.13 -6.98
CA GLN A 198 7.84 -5.74 -7.24
C GLN A 198 6.66 -4.79 -7.43
N LEU A 199 5.62 -5.23 -8.13
CA LEU A 199 4.41 -4.39 -8.37
C LEU A 199 3.55 -4.22 -7.11
N HIS A 200 3.62 -5.17 -6.18
CA HIS A 200 2.91 -5.11 -4.90
C HIS A 200 3.71 -4.36 -3.83
N ALA A 201 5.04 -4.34 -3.91
CA ALA A 201 5.87 -3.58 -3.00
C ALA A 201 5.66 -2.07 -3.16
N LEU A 202 5.66 -1.34 -2.04
CA LEU A 202 5.77 0.11 -2.07
C LEU A 202 7.23 0.51 -2.35
N PRO A 203 7.44 1.63 -3.09
CA PRO A 203 8.79 2.16 -3.31
C PRO A 203 9.48 2.51 -1.99
N LYS A 204 10.78 2.22 -1.90
CA LYS A 204 11.58 2.50 -0.69
C LYS A 204 11.47 3.96 -0.25
N GLN A 205 11.65 4.91 -1.18
CA GLN A 205 11.57 6.34 -0.86
C GLN A 205 10.19 6.77 -0.33
N LEU A 206 9.11 6.10 -0.78
CA LEU A 206 7.76 6.37 -0.27
C LEU A 206 7.60 5.86 1.17
N THR A 207 8.08 4.65 1.45
CA THR A 207 7.97 4.07 2.80
C THR A 207 8.84 4.80 3.83
N GLU A 208 9.99 5.32 3.42
CA GLU A 208 10.84 6.19 4.23
C GLU A 208 10.18 7.55 4.50
N GLU A 209 9.55 8.17 3.48
CA GLU A 209 8.80 9.42 3.63
C GLU A 209 7.60 9.25 4.58
N ILE A 210 6.84 8.16 4.45
CA ILE A 210 5.72 7.86 5.34
C ILE A 210 6.18 7.71 6.79
N LEU A 211 7.28 6.99 7.02
CA LEU A 211 7.85 6.86 8.35
C LEU A 211 8.22 8.23 8.93
N GLN A 212 8.88 9.09 8.15
CA GLN A 212 9.25 10.44 8.59
C GLN A 212 8.03 11.30 8.92
N VAL A 213 6.96 11.19 8.12
CA VAL A 213 5.68 11.90 8.38
C VAL A 213 5.07 11.44 9.69
N CYS A 214 5.08 10.13 9.99
CA CYS A 214 4.60 9.59 11.25
C CYS A 214 5.46 10.09 12.43
N GLU A 215 6.78 10.05 12.30
CA GLU A 215 7.70 10.56 13.32
C GLU A 215 7.40 12.03 13.64
N ASN A 216 7.34 12.88 12.62
CA ASN A 216 7.08 14.31 12.79
C ASN A 216 5.72 14.55 13.47
N HIS A 217 4.67 13.81 13.08
CA HIS A 217 3.34 13.96 13.66
C HIS A 217 3.33 13.58 15.15
N ILE A 218 3.92 12.44 15.52
CA ILE A 218 3.95 11.97 16.90
C ILE A 218 4.80 12.90 17.78
N TRP A 219 5.95 13.39 17.27
CA TRP A 219 6.78 14.35 18.01
C TRP A 219 6.09 15.71 18.24
N THR A 220 5.13 16.11 17.41
CA THR A 220 4.36 17.35 17.62
C THR A 220 3.26 17.19 18.69
N LEU A 221 2.95 15.96 19.10
CA LEU A 221 1.95 15.66 20.13
C LEU A 221 2.56 15.48 21.54
N LEU A 222 3.90 15.34 21.63
CA LEU A 222 4.67 15.22 22.88
C LEU A 222 5.19 16.57 23.35
#